data_44e05f6301d74e4d67f78387e288b837
#
_entry.id   44e05f6301d74e4d67f78387e288b837
#
_cell.length_a   1.000
_cell.length_b   1.000
_cell.length_c   1.000
_cell.angle_alpha   90.00
_cell.angle_beta   90.00
_cell.angle_gamma   90.00
#
_symmetry.space_group_name_H-M   'P 1'
#
loop_
_entity.id
_entity.type
_entity.pdbx_description
1 polymer ?
#
loop_
_entity_poly.entity_id
_entity_poly.type
_entity_poly.pdbx_seq_one_letter_code
_entity_poly.pdbx_strand_id
1 'polypeptide(L)'
;MSSFVLNRRVMLSGVTFFGVSALLAACGQQANNEESASSTATDTVATTSVAPTETASAEATPSTVRGYSGGSKAPDGEYRKADKHGNAQNVPKPNVPEDGYNEKSPEGIRKTLDAWTQWANYGTQTGDFTMARQFVSPTFENELNAYADIEDLYKSGGWVIGGVDHFLTEGAPWSEDGETYFWKAYREWDYETYVESDGSWRRWENKDKTKNTFIFELKHDGQKWVIMGYKGVGE
;
A
#
# COMPACT_ATOMS: atom_id res chain seq x y z
N MET A 1 2.86 -24.39 24.32
CA MET A 1 2.97 -24.15 22.87
C MET A 1 2.59 -22.70 22.66
N SER A 2 3.59 -21.85 22.52
CA SER A 2 3.36 -20.40 22.34
C SER A 2 3.10 -20.15 20.86
N SER A 3 1.85 -19.85 20.52
CA SER A 3 1.49 -19.41 19.19
C SER A 3 2.03 -17.99 19.00
N PHE A 4 3.11 -17.85 18.25
CA PHE A 4 3.56 -16.56 17.79
C PHE A 4 2.63 -16.10 16.67
N VAL A 5 1.68 -15.27 17.03
CA VAL A 5 0.80 -14.60 16.07
C VAL A 5 1.53 -13.39 15.57
N LEU A 6 1.95 -13.43 14.31
CA LEU A 6 2.68 -12.34 13.66
C LEU A 6 1.71 -11.21 13.31
N ASN A 7 1.79 -10.15 14.08
CA ASN A 7 1.18 -8.88 13.73
C ASN A 7 1.85 -8.34 12.46
N ARG A 8 1.10 -7.75 11.53
CA ARG A 8 1.62 -7.02 10.36
C ARG A 8 2.79 -6.11 10.73
N ARG A 9 2.73 -5.49 11.92
CA ARG A 9 3.79 -4.66 12.49
C ARG A 9 5.00 -5.44 13.00
N VAL A 10 4.83 -6.65 13.54
CA VAL A 10 5.92 -7.47 14.07
C VAL A 10 6.80 -8.00 12.95
N MET A 11 6.24 -8.31 11.79
CA MET A 11 7.02 -8.72 10.62
C MET A 11 7.98 -7.65 10.11
N LEU A 12 7.65 -6.38 10.36
CA LEU A 12 8.47 -5.26 9.97
C LEU A 12 9.51 -4.87 11.03
N SER A 13 9.36 -5.39 12.25
CA SER A 13 10.24 -5.07 13.39
C SER A 13 11.36 -6.08 13.64
N GLY A 14 11.49 -7.12 12.82
CA GLY A 14 12.49 -8.17 12.94
C GLY A 14 13.89 -7.75 12.49
N VAL A 15 14.48 -6.69 13.08
CA VAL A 15 15.92 -6.42 12.98
C VAL A 15 16.45 -5.88 14.31
N THR A 16 17.17 -6.76 14.98
CA THR A 16 18.39 -6.56 15.73
C THR A 16 18.41 -5.64 16.93
N PHE A 17 18.47 -6.28 18.07
CA PHE A 17 19.37 -5.85 19.15
C PHE A 17 20.55 -6.82 19.21
N PHE A 18 21.72 -6.40 18.79
CA PHE A 18 23.03 -6.67 19.38
C PHE A 18 24.05 -5.75 18.72
N GLY A 19 24.55 -4.82 19.45
CA GLY A 19 25.87 -4.87 19.95
C GLY A 19 26.79 -3.76 19.53
N VAL A 20 27.13 -2.92 20.51
CA VAL A 20 28.49 -2.42 20.84
C VAL A 20 29.16 -1.42 19.88
N SER A 21 29.18 -0.19 20.40
CA SER A 21 30.26 0.79 20.43
C SER A 21 31.51 0.58 19.53
N ALA A 22 31.80 1.58 18.70
CA ALA A 22 33.14 2.15 18.62
C ALA A 22 33.09 3.55 18.04
N LEU A 23 33.47 4.51 18.83
CA LEU A 23 33.89 5.85 18.48
C LEU A 23 35.10 5.79 17.54
N LEU A 24 35.12 6.61 16.50
CA LEU A 24 36.32 7.27 16.03
C LEU A 24 35.93 8.52 15.25
N ALA A 25 36.36 9.61 15.82
CA ALA A 25 36.41 10.93 15.21
C ALA A 25 37.49 10.98 14.13
N ALA A 26 37.21 11.65 13.01
CA ALA A 26 38.24 12.26 12.21
C ALA A 26 37.67 13.45 11.45
N CYS A 27 38.29 14.54 11.74
CA CYS A 27 38.17 15.85 11.14
C CYS A 27 38.60 15.93 9.66
N GLY A 28 38.12 16.98 9.01
CA GLY A 28 38.86 17.65 7.91
C GLY A 28 38.11 17.58 6.60
N GLN A 29 37.79 18.54 5.93
CA GLN A 29 38.26 19.85 5.60
C GLN A 29 37.37 20.37 4.44
N GLN A 30 37.09 21.59 4.57
CA GLN A 30 36.42 22.51 3.68
C GLN A 30 37.25 22.76 2.41
N ALA A 31 36.57 22.85 1.28
CA ALA A 31 37.07 23.64 0.15
C ALA A 31 35.90 24.22 -0.65
N ASN A 32 35.79 25.54 -0.51
CA ASN A 32 35.06 26.42 -1.40
C ASN A 32 35.68 26.39 -2.78
N ASN A 33 34.87 26.58 -3.83
CA ASN A 33 35.22 27.49 -4.92
C ASN A 33 33.94 27.99 -5.59
N GLU A 34 33.75 29.30 -5.43
CA GLU A 34 32.98 30.17 -6.31
C GLU A 34 33.77 30.40 -7.61
N GLU A 35 33.06 30.58 -8.71
CA GLU A 35 33.32 31.64 -9.67
C GLU A 35 32.23 31.65 -10.76
N SER A 36 31.62 32.67 -10.81
CA SER A 36 31.11 33.76 -11.61
C SER A 36 31.61 33.83 -13.07
N ALA A 37 30.70 34.13 -13.97
CA ALA A 37 30.71 35.16 -15.03
C ALA A 37 29.64 34.83 -16.08
N SER A 38 28.59 35.56 -16.24
CA SER A 38 28.36 36.91 -16.77
C SER A 38 28.48 37.07 -18.28
N SER A 39 27.45 37.70 -18.79
CA SER A 39 27.31 38.52 -20.00
C SER A 39 26.91 37.76 -21.31
N THR A 40 26.12 38.27 -22.25
CA THR A 40 25.58 39.60 -22.51
C THR A 40 24.44 39.48 -23.52
N ALA A 41 23.48 40.33 -23.48
CA ALA A 41 22.40 40.55 -24.46
C ALA A 41 22.90 41.06 -25.80
N THR A 42 22.11 40.84 -26.85
CA THR A 42 21.93 41.86 -27.90
C THR A 42 20.63 41.63 -28.68
N ASP A 43 19.89 42.71 -28.77
CA ASP A 43 18.73 43.05 -29.58
C ASP A 43 18.80 42.70 -31.08
N THR A 44 17.66 42.51 -31.74
CA THR A 44 17.14 43.48 -32.67
C THR A 44 16.03 42.93 -33.60
N VAL A 45 14.88 43.63 -33.53
CA VAL A 45 13.97 44.11 -34.60
C VAL A 45 13.00 43.15 -35.32
N ALA A 46 11.79 43.59 -35.26
CA ALA A 46 10.54 43.23 -35.93
C ALA A 46 10.58 43.23 -37.46
N THR A 47 9.73 42.43 -38.05
CA THR A 47 8.94 42.84 -39.23
C THR A 47 7.66 42.02 -39.38
N THR A 48 6.59 42.72 -39.57
CA THR A 48 5.21 42.43 -39.83
C THR A 48 5.02 41.65 -41.14
N SER A 49 4.13 40.63 -41.20
CA SER A 49 3.13 40.57 -42.29
C SER A 49 2.20 39.36 -42.21
N VAL A 50 0.91 39.67 -42.21
CA VAL A 50 -0.31 39.02 -42.83
C VAL A 50 -0.57 37.52 -42.65
N ALA A 51 -1.78 37.27 -42.16
CA ALA A 51 -2.48 36.00 -42.11
C ALA A 51 -2.75 35.37 -43.52
N PRO A 52 -2.95 34.07 -43.56
CA PRO A 52 -4.28 33.57 -43.78
C PRO A 52 -4.79 32.55 -42.80
N THR A 53 -6.04 32.58 -42.59
CA THR A 53 -6.90 31.67 -41.86
C THR A 53 -6.79 30.26 -42.44
N GLU A 54 -6.20 29.35 -41.66
CA GLU A 54 -6.46 27.93 -41.86
C GLU A 54 -6.96 27.35 -40.56
N THR A 55 -8.13 26.75 -40.66
CA THR A 55 -8.80 25.97 -39.62
C THR A 55 -7.94 24.74 -39.35
N ALA A 56 -7.03 24.82 -38.41
CA ALA A 56 -6.30 23.68 -37.93
C ALA A 56 -7.20 22.98 -36.89
N SER A 57 -7.65 21.80 -37.27
CA SER A 57 -8.17 20.78 -36.37
C SER A 57 -7.20 20.65 -35.20
N ALA A 58 -7.65 20.97 -34.00
CA ALA A 58 -6.87 20.79 -32.78
C ALA A 58 -6.68 19.28 -32.58
N GLU A 59 -5.52 18.76 -32.97
CA GLU A 59 -5.04 17.49 -32.45
C GLU A 59 -5.00 17.64 -30.93
N ALA A 60 -5.72 16.74 -30.26
CA ALA A 60 -5.70 16.64 -28.81
C ALA A 60 -4.25 16.39 -28.38
N THR A 61 -3.61 17.41 -27.90
CA THR A 61 -2.31 17.30 -27.23
C THR A 61 -2.49 16.27 -26.10
N PRO A 62 -1.64 15.21 -26.02
CA PRO A 62 -1.75 14.27 -24.92
C PRO A 62 -1.63 15.08 -23.63
N SER A 63 -2.70 15.04 -22.83
CA SER A 63 -2.74 15.68 -21.52
C SER A 63 -1.58 15.12 -20.74
N THR A 64 -0.56 15.92 -20.54
CA THR A 64 0.53 15.62 -19.61
C THR A 64 -0.16 15.44 -18.27
N VAL A 65 -0.18 14.22 -17.76
CA VAL A 65 -0.69 13.92 -16.42
C VAL A 65 0.12 14.80 -15.48
N ARG A 66 -0.43 15.94 -15.12
CA ARG A 66 0.13 16.77 -14.06
C ARG A 66 0.09 15.92 -12.82
N GLY A 67 1.25 15.48 -12.35
CA GLY A 67 1.34 14.90 -11.04
C GLY A 67 0.76 15.90 -10.06
N TYR A 68 -0.40 15.57 -9.46
CA TYR A 68 -0.97 16.37 -8.40
C TYR A 68 -0.01 16.24 -7.21
N SER A 69 0.94 17.14 -7.11
CA SER A 69 1.85 17.25 -5.97
C SER A 69 1.37 18.34 -5.03
N GLY A 70 1.70 18.21 -3.76
CA GLY A 70 1.44 19.26 -2.78
C GLY A 70 0.02 19.32 -2.24
N GLY A 71 -0.67 18.21 -2.12
CA GLY A 71 -2.00 18.16 -1.50
C GLY A 71 -3.14 18.74 -2.37
N SER A 72 -2.88 19.04 -3.65
CA SER A 72 -3.94 19.49 -4.56
C SER A 72 -5.00 18.42 -4.74
N LYS A 73 -6.27 18.84 -4.78
CA LYS A 73 -7.39 17.92 -5.01
C LYS A 73 -7.30 17.32 -6.43
N ALA A 74 -7.37 15.99 -6.53
CA ALA A 74 -7.54 15.33 -7.81
C ALA A 74 -8.91 15.65 -8.40
N PRO A 75 -9.08 15.68 -9.74
CA PRO A 75 -10.38 15.75 -10.37
C PRO A 75 -11.32 14.65 -9.86
N ASP A 76 -12.62 14.96 -9.82
CA ASP A 76 -13.61 14.02 -9.31
C ASP A 76 -13.62 12.74 -10.17
N GLY A 77 -13.50 11.59 -9.48
CA GLY A 77 -13.42 10.27 -10.11
C GLY A 77 -12.03 9.85 -10.61
N GLU A 78 -11.05 10.73 -10.66
CA GLU A 78 -9.68 10.37 -11.02
C GLU A 78 -8.91 9.86 -9.80
N TYR A 79 -8.49 8.59 -9.85
CA TYR A 79 -7.68 8.01 -8.77
C TYR A 79 -6.29 8.63 -8.70
N ARG A 80 -5.91 9.07 -7.52
CA ARG A 80 -4.55 9.50 -7.21
C ARG A 80 -3.97 8.66 -6.08
N LYS A 81 -2.80 8.11 -6.28
CA LYS A 81 -2.04 7.41 -5.22
C LYS A 81 -1.62 8.39 -4.13
N ALA A 82 -1.53 7.91 -2.90
CA ALA A 82 -0.92 8.64 -1.80
C ALA A 82 0.55 8.94 -2.11
N ASP A 83 1.01 10.10 -1.69
CA ASP A 83 2.40 10.54 -1.78
C ASP A 83 2.83 11.26 -0.49
N LYS A 84 4.04 11.82 -0.45
CA LYS A 84 4.55 12.55 0.71
C LYS A 84 3.78 13.85 1.05
N HIS A 85 2.86 14.27 0.20
CA HIS A 85 2.10 15.50 0.35
C HIS A 85 0.63 15.27 0.70
N GLY A 86 0.14 14.02 0.63
CA GLY A 86 -1.24 13.73 0.98
C GLY A 86 -1.65 12.28 0.74
N ASN A 87 -2.79 11.94 1.30
CA ASN A 87 -3.42 10.64 1.17
C ASN A 87 -3.90 10.35 -0.26
N ALA A 88 -4.22 9.09 -0.53
CA ALA A 88 -4.86 8.69 -1.78
C ALA A 88 -6.22 9.37 -1.93
N GLN A 89 -6.58 9.71 -3.16
CA GLN A 89 -7.85 10.34 -3.48
C GLN A 89 -8.61 9.53 -4.51
N ASN A 90 -9.95 9.57 -4.42
CA ASN A 90 -10.86 8.86 -5.32
C ASN A 90 -10.49 7.38 -5.46
N VAL A 91 -10.12 6.73 -4.35
CA VAL A 91 -9.77 5.30 -4.34
C VAL A 91 -10.99 4.51 -4.79
N PRO A 92 -10.88 3.71 -5.88
CA PRO A 92 -12.00 2.92 -6.35
C PRO A 92 -12.45 1.92 -5.28
N LYS A 93 -13.76 1.89 -5.00
CA LYS A 93 -14.30 0.86 -4.12
C LYS A 93 -14.25 -0.49 -4.81
N PRO A 94 -13.77 -1.55 -4.12
CA PRO A 94 -13.80 -2.89 -4.65
C PRO A 94 -15.23 -3.34 -5.01
N ASN A 95 -15.35 -4.02 -6.14
CA ASN A 95 -16.61 -4.65 -6.56
C ASN A 95 -16.57 -6.16 -6.24
N VAL A 96 -16.38 -6.47 -4.97
CA VAL A 96 -16.27 -7.83 -4.44
C VAL A 96 -17.05 -7.93 -3.13
N PRO A 97 -17.44 -9.13 -2.68
CA PRO A 97 -17.07 -10.44 -3.22
C PRO A 97 -17.81 -10.82 -4.49
N GLU A 98 -17.19 -11.68 -5.30
CA GLU A 98 -17.85 -12.32 -6.44
C GLU A 98 -18.89 -13.35 -5.99
N ASP A 99 -19.86 -13.62 -6.83
CA ASP A 99 -20.86 -14.68 -6.58
C ASP A 99 -20.19 -16.04 -6.30
N GLY A 100 -20.71 -16.76 -5.32
CA GLY A 100 -20.19 -18.04 -4.88
C GLY A 100 -19.00 -17.96 -3.89
N TYR A 101 -18.65 -16.78 -3.41
CA TYR A 101 -17.61 -16.62 -2.36
C TYR A 101 -17.97 -17.35 -1.06
N ASN A 102 -19.26 -17.54 -0.81
CA ASN A 102 -19.80 -18.18 0.38
C ASN A 102 -20.01 -19.69 0.21
N GLU A 103 -19.71 -20.27 -0.93
CA GLU A 103 -19.83 -21.71 -1.15
C GLU A 103 -18.74 -22.48 -0.37
N LYS A 104 -19.10 -23.64 0.18
CA LYS A 104 -18.15 -24.56 0.83
C LYS A 104 -17.29 -25.29 -0.21
N SER A 105 -16.44 -24.55 -0.89
CA SER A 105 -15.57 -25.04 -1.95
C SER A 105 -14.20 -24.35 -1.90
N PRO A 106 -13.15 -24.93 -2.48
CA PRO A 106 -11.87 -24.25 -2.65
C PRO A 106 -11.98 -22.91 -3.37
N GLU A 107 -12.88 -22.81 -4.34
CA GLU A 107 -13.13 -21.58 -5.08
C GLU A 107 -13.81 -20.52 -4.20
N GLY A 108 -14.73 -20.90 -3.31
CA GLY A 108 -15.32 -20.00 -2.32
C GLY A 108 -14.28 -19.43 -1.37
N ILE A 109 -13.32 -20.25 -0.92
CA ILE A 109 -12.19 -19.79 -0.10
C ILE A 109 -11.34 -18.78 -0.87
N ARG A 110 -11.00 -19.08 -2.14
CA ARG A 110 -10.21 -18.19 -3.00
C ARG A 110 -10.88 -16.82 -3.15
N LYS A 111 -12.15 -16.82 -3.50
CA LYS A 111 -12.94 -15.57 -3.65
C LYS A 111 -13.04 -14.79 -2.36
N THR A 112 -13.13 -15.47 -1.22
CA THR A 112 -13.12 -14.83 0.10
C THR A 112 -11.78 -14.16 0.38
N LEU A 113 -10.65 -14.82 0.14
CA LEU A 113 -9.33 -14.24 0.32
C LEU A 113 -9.08 -13.06 -0.63
N ASP A 114 -9.50 -13.19 -1.89
CA ASP A 114 -9.39 -12.11 -2.89
C ASP A 114 -10.23 -10.89 -2.46
N ALA A 115 -11.47 -11.11 -2.02
CA ALA A 115 -12.34 -10.04 -1.55
C ALA A 115 -11.79 -9.34 -0.31
N TRP A 116 -11.32 -10.12 0.66
CA TRP A 116 -10.68 -9.60 1.86
C TRP A 116 -9.45 -8.75 1.50
N THR A 117 -8.57 -9.27 0.64
CA THR A 117 -7.35 -8.56 0.21
C THR A 117 -7.68 -7.21 -0.44
N GLN A 118 -8.66 -7.19 -1.34
CA GLN A 118 -9.06 -5.95 -2.01
C GLN A 118 -9.64 -4.93 -1.02
N TRP A 119 -10.51 -5.36 -0.10
CA TRP A 119 -11.07 -4.48 0.93
C TRP A 119 -10.04 -4.04 1.96
N ALA A 120 -9.08 -4.89 2.33
CA ALA A 120 -7.96 -4.51 3.20
C ALA A 120 -7.07 -3.46 2.52
N ASN A 121 -6.76 -3.64 1.23
CA ASN A 121 -6.02 -2.65 0.43
C ASN A 121 -6.78 -1.33 0.29
N TYR A 122 -8.11 -1.37 0.15
CA TYR A 122 -8.95 -0.17 0.17
C TYR A 122 -8.84 0.53 1.53
N GLY A 123 -8.97 -0.20 2.62
CA GLY A 123 -8.82 0.33 3.99
C GLY A 123 -7.44 0.95 4.22
N THR A 124 -6.37 0.32 3.77
CA THR A 124 -5.02 0.86 3.86
C THR A 124 -4.87 2.20 3.16
N GLN A 125 -5.58 2.41 2.05
CA GLN A 125 -5.51 3.65 1.28
C GLN A 125 -6.47 4.75 1.75
N THR A 126 -7.52 4.39 2.49
CA THR A 126 -8.60 5.32 2.86
C THR A 126 -8.83 5.48 4.36
N GLY A 127 -8.33 4.53 5.18
CA GLY A 127 -8.68 4.40 6.59
C GLY A 127 -10.03 3.74 6.84
N ASP A 128 -10.72 3.21 5.81
CA ASP A 128 -12.04 2.56 5.95
C ASP A 128 -11.92 1.04 5.79
N PHE A 129 -11.87 0.33 6.91
CA PHE A 129 -11.83 -1.14 6.97
C PHE A 129 -13.20 -1.79 7.25
N THR A 130 -14.30 -1.05 7.13
CA THR A 130 -15.65 -1.54 7.44
C THR A 130 -15.96 -2.85 6.70
N MET A 131 -15.63 -2.93 5.41
CA MET A 131 -15.87 -4.12 4.62
C MET A 131 -14.84 -5.21 4.85
N ALA A 132 -13.55 -4.87 5.03
CA ALA A 132 -12.51 -5.87 5.32
C ALA A 132 -12.80 -6.65 6.59
N ARG A 133 -13.31 -5.99 7.63
CA ARG A 133 -13.70 -6.61 8.91
C ARG A 133 -14.76 -7.71 8.76
N GLN A 134 -15.55 -7.70 7.71
CA GLN A 134 -16.58 -8.71 7.49
C GLN A 134 -16.04 -10.08 7.10
N PHE A 135 -14.78 -10.15 6.65
CA PHE A 135 -14.13 -11.38 6.22
C PHE A 135 -13.25 -12.01 7.30
N VAL A 136 -12.97 -11.30 8.38
CA VAL A 136 -12.09 -11.77 9.46
C VAL A 136 -12.86 -12.10 10.72
N SER A 137 -12.35 -13.06 11.48
CA SER A 137 -12.92 -13.42 12.78
C SER A 137 -12.75 -12.28 13.78
N PRO A 138 -13.75 -12.03 14.65
CA PRO A 138 -13.58 -11.11 15.77
C PRO A 138 -12.49 -11.55 16.76
N THR A 139 -12.04 -12.81 16.69
CA THR A 139 -10.92 -13.32 17.50
C THR A 139 -9.55 -13.14 16.83
N PHE A 140 -9.52 -12.63 15.62
CA PHE A 140 -8.27 -12.35 14.93
C PHE A 140 -7.74 -10.95 15.33
N GLU A 141 -7.39 -10.81 16.62
CA GLU A 141 -7.04 -9.54 17.25
C GLU A 141 -5.93 -8.78 16.55
N ASN A 142 -4.91 -9.48 16.06
CA ASN A 142 -3.78 -8.81 15.42
C ASN A 142 -4.16 -8.07 14.15
N GLU A 143 -4.99 -8.66 13.30
CA GLU A 143 -5.46 -8.02 12.08
C GLU A 143 -6.42 -6.86 12.42
N LEU A 144 -7.32 -7.08 13.38
CA LEU A 144 -8.26 -6.05 13.82
C LEU A 144 -7.56 -4.86 14.46
N ASN A 145 -6.49 -5.09 15.22
CA ASN A 145 -5.65 -4.04 15.80
C ASN A 145 -4.89 -3.27 14.72
N ALA A 146 -4.36 -3.97 13.69
CA ALA A 146 -3.71 -3.31 12.56
C ALA A 146 -4.68 -2.39 11.80
N TYR A 147 -5.94 -2.80 11.63
CA TYR A 147 -6.97 -1.93 11.05
C TYR A 147 -7.24 -0.71 11.93
N ALA A 148 -7.41 -0.92 13.24
CA ALA A 148 -7.66 0.17 14.18
C ALA A 148 -6.52 1.20 14.19
N ASP A 149 -5.28 0.73 14.14
CA ASP A 149 -4.10 1.59 14.11
C ASP A 149 -4.05 2.47 12.85
N ILE A 150 -4.42 1.92 11.69
CA ILE A 150 -4.46 2.69 10.44
C ILE A 150 -5.67 3.64 10.47
N GLU A 151 -6.84 3.21 10.94
CA GLU A 151 -8.00 4.09 11.12
C GLU A 151 -7.67 5.29 12.00
N ASP A 152 -6.94 5.06 13.12
CA ASP A 152 -6.55 6.12 14.03
C ASP A 152 -5.48 7.05 13.42
N LEU A 153 -4.57 6.51 12.61
CA LEU A 153 -3.66 7.31 11.80
C LEU A 153 -4.42 8.29 10.89
N TYR A 154 -5.41 7.79 10.14
CA TYR A 154 -6.22 8.63 9.25
C TYR A 154 -7.08 9.65 10.02
N LYS A 155 -7.66 9.27 11.14
CA LYS A 155 -8.43 10.17 12.03
C LYS A 155 -7.56 11.31 12.57
N SER A 156 -6.28 11.05 12.82
CA SER A 156 -5.33 12.07 13.29
C SER A 156 -4.83 12.97 12.17
N GLY A 157 -5.21 12.73 10.91
CA GLY A 157 -4.76 13.49 9.74
C GLY A 157 -3.49 12.93 9.09
N GLY A 158 -3.03 11.75 9.52
CA GLY A 158 -1.98 11.00 8.86
C GLY A 158 -2.50 10.13 7.71
N TRP A 159 -1.62 9.42 7.02
CA TRP A 159 -1.98 8.51 5.93
C TRP A 159 -0.92 7.44 5.64
N VAL A 160 -1.28 6.47 4.81
CA VAL A 160 -0.37 5.42 4.35
C VAL A 160 -0.02 5.64 2.87
N ILE A 161 1.27 5.49 2.54
CA ILE A 161 1.78 5.48 1.16
C ILE A 161 2.22 4.05 0.84
N GLY A 162 1.73 3.48 -0.25
CA GLY A 162 1.94 2.06 -0.57
C GLY A 162 1.07 1.16 0.29
N GLY A 163 1.63 0.09 0.84
CA GLY A 163 0.90 -0.83 1.71
C GLY A 163 -0.19 -1.63 0.99
N VAL A 164 -0.02 -1.83 -0.31
CA VAL A 164 -0.92 -2.66 -1.13
C VAL A 164 -0.32 -4.05 -1.24
N ASP A 165 -1.09 -5.03 -0.80
CA ASP A 165 -0.70 -6.43 -0.77
C ASP A 165 -1.37 -7.22 -1.89
N HIS A 166 -0.67 -8.23 -2.39
CA HIS A 166 -1.21 -9.27 -3.24
C HIS A 166 -0.88 -10.63 -2.63
N PHE A 167 -1.87 -11.49 -2.51
CA PHE A 167 -1.68 -12.86 -2.05
C PHE A 167 -1.89 -13.83 -3.21
N LEU A 168 -0.85 -14.61 -3.50
CA LEU A 168 -0.89 -15.67 -4.52
C LEU A 168 -0.98 -17.00 -3.79
N THR A 169 -2.12 -17.67 -3.89
CA THR A 169 -2.33 -18.99 -3.27
C THR A 169 -1.51 -20.07 -3.98
N GLU A 170 -0.97 -21.03 -3.22
CA GLU A 170 -0.21 -22.17 -3.73
C GLU A 170 -0.95 -23.47 -3.44
N GLY A 171 -1.09 -24.29 -4.47
CA GLY A 171 -1.77 -25.60 -4.36
C GLY A 171 -3.26 -25.48 -4.07
N ALA A 172 -3.81 -26.50 -3.46
CA ALA A 172 -5.19 -26.53 -2.99
C ALA A 172 -5.26 -26.31 -1.47
N PRO A 173 -6.36 -25.75 -0.96
CA PRO A 173 -6.59 -25.72 0.48
C PRO A 173 -6.72 -27.13 1.02
N TRP A 174 -6.30 -27.35 2.26
CA TRP A 174 -6.41 -28.63 2.96
C TRP A 174 -7.10 -28.47 4.30
N SER A 175 -7.63 -29.56 4.81
CA SER A 175 -8.26 -29.65 6.13
C SER A 175 -7.95 -31.00 6.74
N GLU A 176 -7.78 -31.06 8.06
CA GLU A 176 -7.60 -32.30 8.81
C GLU A 176 -8.91 -32.75 9.45
N ASP A 177 -9.82 -31.83 9.74
CA ASP A 177 -11.08 -32.06 10.46
C ASP A 177 -12.33 -31.88 9.56
N GLY A 178 -12.16 -31.37 8.34
CA GLY A 178 -13.26 -31.02 7.44
C GLY A 178 -13.99 -29.74 7.78
N GLU A 179 -13.57 -29.03 8.85
CA GLU A 179 -14.18 -27.80 9.32
C GLU A 179 -13.23 -26.58 9.19
N THR A 180 -11.97 -26.78 9.58
CA THR A 180 -10.92 -25.77 9.51
C THR A 180 -10.08 -26.02 8.26
N TYR A 181 -10.00 -25.03 7.41
CA TYR A 181 -9.23 -25.10 6.17
C TYR A 181 -8.00 -24.21 6.25
N PHE A 182 -6.92 -24.72 5.68
CA PHE A 182 -5.66 -24.03 5.59
C PHE A 182 -5.29 -23.81 4.14
N TRP A 183 -4.74 -22.64 3.82
CA TRP A 183 -4.23 -22.40 2.47
C TRP A 183 -2.92 -21.62 2.53
N LYS A 184 -1.92 -22.17 1.88
CA LYS A 184 -0.64 -21.53 1.73
C LYS A 184 -0.73 -20.45 0.66
N ALA A 185 -0.19 -19.26 0.96
CA ALA A 185 -0.14 -18.16 0.03
C ALA A 185 1.18 -17.39 0.15
N TYR A 186 1.57 -16.72 -0.91
CA TYR A 186 2.69 -15.81 -0.94
C TYR A 186 2.17 -14.38 -0.94
N ARG A 187 2.67 -13.56 -0.03
CA ARG A 187 2.42 -12.12 0.00
C ARG A 187 3.43 -11.42 -0.89
N GLU A 188 2.95 -10.69 -1.87
CA GLU A 188 3.74 -9.76 -2.67
C GLU A 188 3.43 -8.34 -2.21
N TRP A 189 4.49 -7.60 -1.88
CA TRP A 189 4.40 -6.21 -1.47
C TRP A 189 5.72 -5.50 -1.77
N ASP A 190 5.69 -4.19 -1.91
CA ASP A 190 6.86 -3.39 -2.21
C ASP A 190 7.35 -2.61 -1.01
N TYR A 191 6.53 -1.71 -0.52
CA TYR A 191 6.82 -0.87 0.63
C TYR A 191 5.53 -0.36 1.26
N GLU A 192 5.68 0.10 2.49
CA GLU A 192 4.62 0.73 3.26
C GLU A 192 5.23 1.89 4.07
N THR A 193 4.64 3.08 3.97
CA THR A 193 5.09 4.26 4.72
C THR A 193 3.90 4.87 5.44
N TYR A 194 4.02 5.00 6.74
CA TYR A 194 3.06 5.70 7.60
C TYR A 194 3.53 7.13 7.76
N VAL A 195 2.73 8.09 7.36
CA VAL A 195 2.97 9.52 7.53
C VAL A 195 2.06 10.03 8.61
N GLU A 196 2.62 10.57 9.68
CA GLU A 196 1.87 11.14 10.80
C GLU A 196 1.42 12.57 10.48
N SER A 197 0.45 13.07 11.24
CA SER A 197 -0.09 14.42 11.04
C SER A 197 0.93 15.56 11.25
N ASP A 198 1.99 15.30 11.99
CA ASP A 198 3.11 16.25 12.20
C ASP A 198 4.16 16.20 11.08
N GLY A 199 3.95 15.34 10.07
CA GLY A 199 4.85 15.14 8.95
C GLY A 199 5.99 14.14 9.23
N SER A 200 6.09 13.61 10.44
CA SER A 200 7.00 12.48 10.70
C SER A 200 6.55 11.23 9.97
N TRP A 201 7.46 10.31 9.69
CA TRP A 201 7.12 9.12 8.94
C TRP A 201 7.95 7.91 9.33
N ARG A 202 7.40 6.72 9.10
CA ARG A 202 8.05 5.42 9.26
C ARG A 202 7.84 4.60 7.99
N ARG A 203 8.90 3.97 7.48
CA ARG A 203 8.86 3.23 6.22
C ARG A 203 9.44 1.84 6.39
N TRP A 204 8.80 0.89 5.78
CA TRP A 204 9.26 -0.47 5.60
C TRP A 204 9.31 -0.80 4.12
N GLU A 205 10.31 -1.54 3.71
CA GLU A 205 10.53 -1.90 2.31
C GLU A 205 10.87 -3.38 2.20
N ASN A 206 10.29 -4.02 1.22
CA ASN A 206 10.67 -5.36 0.80
C ASN A 206 11.82 -5.26 -0.22
N LYS A 207 13.02 -4.87 0.25
CA LYS A 207 14.19 -4.60 -0.61
C LYS A 207 14.62 -5.81 -1.42
N ASP A 208 14.57 -6.96 -0.82
CA ASP A 208 15.02 -8.21 -1.45
C ASP A 208 13.94 -8.85 -2.32
N LYS A 209 12.77 -8.23 -2.43
CA LYS A 209 11.59 -8.77 -3.14
C LYS A 209 11.29 -10.22 -2.75
N THR A 210 11.52 -10.52 -1.46
CA THR A 210 11.25 -11.84 -0.93
C THR A 210 9.75 -12.08 -0.87
N LYS A 211 9.35 -13.30 -1.23
CA LYS A 211 7.98 -13.75 -1.08
C LYS A 211 7.77 -14.22 0.34
N ASN A 212 7.01 -13.48 1.10
CA ASN A 212 6.62 -13.89 2.43
C ASN A 212 5.54 -14.96 2.31
N THR A 213 5.81 -16.13 2.85
CA THR A 213 4.88 -17.26 2.82
C THR A 213 4.02 -17.26 4.07
N PHE A 214 2.72 -17.40 3.87
CA PHE A 214 1.72 -17.49 4.93
C PHE A 214 0.87 -18.74 4.76
N ILE A 215 0.35 -19.22 5.87
CA ILE A 215 -0.74 -20.20 5.89
C ILE A 215 -1.94 -19.49 6.51
N PHE A 216 -2.96 -19.27 5.69
CA PHE A 216 -4.24 -18.78 6.16
C PHE A 216 -5.03 -19.91 6.81
N GLU A 217 -5.71 -19.61 7.91
CA GLU A 217 -6.68 -20.46 8.56
C GLU A 217 -8.08 -19.89 8.31
N LEU A 218 -8.99 -20.71 7.77
CA LEU A 218 -10.36 -20.31 7.46
C LEU A 218 -11.36 -21.33 8.01
N LYS A 219 -12.52 -20.83 8.42
CA LYS A 219 -13.70 -21.63 8.79
C LYS A 219 -14.92 -21.10 8.06
N HIS A 220 -15.84 -22.02 7.76
CA HIS A 220 -17.15 -21.65 7.24
C HIS A 220 -18.14 -21.56 8.41
N ASP A 221 -18.73 -20.39 8.63
CA ASP A 221 -19.64 -20.13 9.76
C ASP A 221 -21.08 -20.62 9.52
N GLY A 222 -21.34 -21.26 8.40
CA GLY A 222 -22.66 -21.69 7.94
C GLY A 222 -23.23 -20.78 6.85
N GLN A 223 -22.72 -19.56 6.71
CA GLN A 223 -23.15 -18.59 5.71
C GLN A 223 -22.05 -18.20 4.75
N LYS A 224 -20.81 -18.09 5.24
CA LYS A 224 -19.64 -17.65 4.47
C LYS A 224 -18.34 -18.18 5.07
N TRP A 225 -17.26 -18.05 4.33
CA TRP A 225 -15.91 -18.25 4.86
C TRP A 225 -15.46 -17.07 5.71
N VAL A 226 -14.78 -17.37 6.81
CA VAL A 226 -14.21 -16.40 7.75
C VAL A 226 -12.73 -16.72 7.94
N ILE A 227 -11.87 -15.72 7.80
CA ILE A 227 -10.43 -15.82 8.05
C ILE A 227 -10.23 -15.76 9.56
N MET A 228 -9.77 -16.87 10.13
CA MET A 228 -9.52 -17.02 11.57
C MET A 228 -8.16 -16.48 11.97
N GLY A 229 -7.21 -16.51 11.04
CA GLY A 229 -5.85 -16.04 11.25
C GLY A 229 -4.95 -16.40 10.07
N TYR A 230 -3.69 -16.01 10.20
CA TYR A 230 -2.60 -16.52 9.37
C TYR A 230 -1.31 -16.60 10.18
N LYS A 231 -0.37 -17.44 9.72
CA LYS A 231 0.97 -17.56 10.28
C LYS A 231 2.01 -17.56 9.18
N GLY A 232 3.17 -16.94 9.43
CA GLY A 232 4.33 -17.03 8.56
C GLY A 232 4.90 -18.45 8.53
N VAL A 233 5.48 -18.86 7.42
CA VAL A 233 6.19 -20.13 7.28
C VAL A 233 7.69 -19.86 7.37
N GLY A 234 8.33 -20.52 8.32
CA GLY A 234 9.80 -20.41 8.49
C GLY A 234 10.25 -19.48 9.62
N GLU A 235 9.35 -19.11 10.51
CA GLU A 235 9.64 -18.37 11.74
C GLU A 235 9.43 -19.23 12.98
#